data_3e88f69a418f883a234e777943cac86b
#
_entry.id   3e88f69a418f883a234e777943cac86b
#
_cell.length_a   1.000
_cell.length_b   1.000
_cell.length_c   1.000
_cell.angle_alpha   90.00
_cell.angle_beta   90.00
_cell.angle_gamma   90.00
#
_symmetry.space_group_name_H-M   'P 1'
#
loop_
_entity.id
_entity.type
_entity.pdbx_description
1 polymer ?
#
loop_
_entity_poly.entity_id
_entity_poly.type
_entity_poly.pdbx_seq_one_letter_code
_entity_poly.pdbx_strand_id
1 'polypeptide(L)'
;LILLNPKYGMDKGELARKSIYKIGGNFQAIAVYDEAARWYEKYSREFPKAEKADTALSDAVVLRLGLGQEAEAIKAADDFMKTYGSSKPVETAKVAFAIGAHYVDREEWDNARKRLTGSMALIDKNAPLDVQVQAHALLGRVFVRIKSISNADQEYNKVRGLWKDSKAASDKILADADGGIRRLGKALTAVGEAYFYFAEKSKKEVDKIKFPEYKGPDTKEDVLKHIKTKVGDWMKKKRPAIEAAEKEYLKVVQLEPAPPPKWVIASGARVGHMWGEFVREFRAAPIPASFKRDDELRGTYYAALDEASEPQKQRAKVAFETCLNYSVKYQFFDEYSRSCEEWLSKSYKNEYHQVDEFRGAPNRVNSGLNDRAFPLDIEGKPVNTNPQPPEGEKTEKPENTDAVDDKKGGKAAPKK
;
A
#
# COMPACT_ATOMS: atom_id res chain seq x y z
N LEU A 1 -8.80 24.33 37.34
CA LEU A 1 -8.04 23.70 38.47
C LEU A 1 -8.90 23.61 39.74
N ILE A 2 -9.59 24.66 40.17
CA ILE A 2 -10.43 24.65 41.38
C ILE A 2 -11.54 23.61 41.32
N LEU A 3 -12.27 23.53 40.19
CA LEU A 3 -13.36 22.58 39.97
C LEU A 3 -12.94 21.12 40.03
N LEU A 4 -11.68 20.81 39.68
CA LEU A 4 -11.15 19.46 39.65
C LEU A 4 -10.35 19.06 40.87
N ASN A 5 -10.24 19.96 41.85
CA ASN A 5 -9.51 19.70 43.08
C ASN A 5 -10.47 19.16 44.15
N PRO A 6 -10.28 17.90 44.63
CA PRO A 6 -11.14 17.30 45.64
C PRO A 6 -11.28 18.12 46.93
N LYS A 7 -10.28 18.95 47.25
CA LYS A 7 -10.28 19.83 48.43
C LYS A 7 -11.52 20.72 48.50
N TYR A 8 -12.08 21.09 47.35
CA TYR A 8 -13.24 22.00 47.29
C TYR A 8 -14.57 21.26 47.13
N GLY A 9 -14.59 19.94 47.08
CA GLY A 9 -15.80 19.11 47.00
C GLY A 9 -16.63 19.25 45.72
N MET A 10 -16.06 19.91 44.70
CA MET A 10 -16.75 20.14 43.40
C MET A 10 -16.33 19.19 42.30
N ASP A 11 -15.35 18.35 42.54
CA ASP A 11 -14.70 17.48 41.57
C ASP A 11 -15.61 16.38 40.98
N LYS A 12 -16.72 16.05 41.67
CA LYS A 12 -17.72 15.10 41.20
C LYS A 12 -18.97 15.77 40.61
N GLY A 13 -19.00 17.09 40.58
CA GLY A 13 -20.12 17.86 40.07
C GLY A 13 -20.25 17.84 38.53
N GLU A 14 -21.39 18.30 38.04
CA GLU A 14 -21.65 18.36 36.60
C GLU A 14 -20.65 19.24 35.83
N LEU A 15 -20.25 20.36 36.43
CA LEU A 15 -19.27 21.27 35.83
C LEU A 15 -17.89 20.61 35.73
N ALA A 16 -17.47 19.88 36.76
CA ALA A 16 -16.19 19.14 36.73
C ALA A 16 -16.23 18.05 35.64
N ARG A 17 -17.31 17.28 35.55
CA ARG A 17 -17.53 16.28 34.49
C ARG A 17 -17.42 16.89 33.10
N LYS A 18 -18.17 17.96 32.82
CA LYS A 18 -18.13 18.66 31.52
C LYS A 18 -16.73 19.23 31.23
N SER A 19 -16.06 19.75 32.27
CA SER A 19 -14.71 20.33 32.13
C SER A 19 -13.68 19.26 31.74
N ILE A 20 -13.67 18.08 32.38
CA ILE A 20 -12.74 16.97 32.06
C ILE A 20 -12.90 16.55 30.62
N TYR A 21 -14.14 16.31 30.16
CA TYR A 21 -14.41 15.91 28.77
C TYR A 21 -13.96 16.99 27.76
N LYS A 22 -14.30 18.29 28.04
CA LYS A 22 -13.89 19.40 27.16
C LYS A 22 -12.38 19.62 27.12
N ILE A 23 -11.66 19.38 28.20
CA ILE A 23 -10.19 19.47 28.23
C ILE A 23 -9.62 18.41 27.28
N GLY A 24 -10.10 17.17 27.34
CA GLY A 24 -9.72 16.12 26.39
C GLY A 24 -9.97 16.53 24.93
N GLY A 25 -11.17 17.06 24.64
CA GLY A 25 -11.50 17.55 23.31
C GLY A 25 -10.64 18.72 22.83
N ASN A 26 -10.28 19.64 23.71
CA ASN A 26 -9.39 20.76 23.38
C ASN A 26 -7.97 20.27 23.03
N PHE A 27 -7.41 19.32 23.82
CA PHE A 27 -6.13 18.72 23.51
C PHE A 27 -6.16 17.95 22.18
N GLN A 28 -7.25 17.23 21.90
CA GLN A 28 -7.43 16.55 20.64
C GLN A 28 -7.48 17.54 19.44
N ALA A 29 -8.18 18.68 19.63
CA ALA A 29 -8.31 19.70 18.58
C ALA A 29 -6.97 20.36 18.20
N ILE A 30 -6.03 20.44 19.13
CA ILE A 30 -4.68 20.97 18.90
C ILE A 30 -3.64 19.86 18.69
N ALA A 31 -4.09 18.64 18.41
CA ALA A 31 -3.25 17.45 18.14
C ALA A 31 -2.32 17.02 19.30
N VAL A 32 -2.56 17.43 20.54
CA VAL A 32 -1.85 16.93 21.72
C VAL A 32 -2.53 15.65 22.21
N TYR A 33 -2.37 14.58 21.42
CA TYR A 33 -3.14 13.35 21.55
C TYR A 33 -2.87 12.57 22.83
N ASP A 34 -1.68 12.64 23.38
CA ASP A 34 -1.34 11.99 24.66
C ASP A 34 -2.17 12.56 25.83
N GLU A 35 -2.23 13.88 25.93
CA GLU A 35 -3.07 14.55 26.91
C GLU A 35 -4.56 14.29 26.66
N ALA A 36 -4.99 14.35 25.40
CA ALA A 36 -6.38 14.05 25.05
C ALA A 36 -6.79 12.65 25.55
N ALA A 37 -5.99 11.62 25.24
CA ALA A 37 -6.22 10.25 25.69
C ALA A 37 -6.29 10.16 27.22
N ARG A 38 -5.33 10.78 27.93
CA ARG A 38 -5.30 10.80 29.40
C ARG A 38 -6.56 11.42 30.01
N TRP A 39 -7.06 12.51 29.44
CA TRP A 39 -8.27 13.17 29.93
C TRP A 39 -9.54 12.37 29.60
N TYR A 40 -9.60 11.70 28.45
CA TYR A 40 -10.70 10.82 28.09
C TYR A 40 -10.74 9.56 28.97
N GLU A 41 -9.60 8.93 29.26
CA GLU A 41 -9.48 7.83 30.21
C GLU A 41 -9.94 8.26 31.61
N LYS A 42 -9.53 9.44 32.07
CA LYS A 42 -9.95 10.02 33.34
C LYS A 42 -11.46 10.23 33.35
N TYR A 43 -12.03 10.79 32.29
CA TYR A 43 -13.47 11.04 32.19
C TYR A 43 -14.27 9.73 32.32
N SER A 44 -13.92 8.70 31.57
CA SER A 44 -14.61 7.42 31.61
C SER A 44 -14.47 6.72 32.96
N ARG A 45 -13.29 6.78 33.58
CA ARG A 45 -13.04 6.18 34.89
C ARG A 45 -13.82 6.86 36.01
N GLU A 46 -13.88 8.18 36.02
CA GLU A 46 -14.54 8.94 37.09
C GLU A 46 -16.06 9.05 36.90
N PHE A 47 -16.52 9.00 35.65
CA PHE A 47 -17.92 9.15 35.27
C PHE A 47 -18.40 8.09 34.28
N PRO A 48 -18.30 6.78 34.60
CA PRO A 48 -18.54 5.69 33.63
C PRO A 48 -19.97 5.65 33.08
N LYS A 49 -20.96 6.25 33.80
CA LYS A 49 -22.35 6.34 33.36
C LYS A 49 -22.69 7.67 32.66
N ALA A 50 -21.71 8.56 32.50
CA ALA A 50 -21.95 9.85 31.87
C ALA A 50 -22.13 9.71 30.36
N GLU A 51 -22.84 10.66 29.78
CA GLU A 51 -22.96 10.79 28.31
C GLU A 51 -21.56 10.85 27.69
N LYS A 52 -21.33 10.08 26.62
CA LYS A 52 -20.04 9.98 25.89
C LYS A 52 -18.85 9.38 26.68
N ALA A 53 -19.10 8.75 27.84
CA ALA A 53 -17.99 8.13 28.60
C ALA A 53 -17.42 6.90 27.87
N ASP A 54 -18.27 6.14 27.19
CA ASP A 54 -17.90 5.06 26.28
C ASP A 54 -17.15 5.60 25.05
N THR A 55 -17.64 6.65 24.42
CA THR A 55 -16.97 7.29 23.27
C THR A 55 -15.59 7.82 23.68
N ALA A 56 -15.50 8.53 24.80
CA ALA A 56 -14.22 9.04 25.29
C ALA A 56 -13.18 7.93 25.49
N LEU A 57 -13.57 6.78 26.08
CA LEU A 57 -12.65 5.70 26.31
C LEU A 57 -12.25 4.98 25.00
N SER A 58 -13.20 4.83 24.05
CA SER A 58 -12.87 4.28 22.73
C SER A 58 -11.94 5.21 21.92
N ASP A 59 -12.15 6.51 22.00
CA ASP A 59 -11.26 7.50 21.39
C ASP A 59 -9.86 7.45 22.02
N ALA A 60 -9.76 7.31 23.34
CA ALA A 60 -8.49 7.13 24.01
C ALA A 60 -7.73 5.90 23.49
N VAL A 61 -8.41 4.77 23.27
CA VAL A 61 -7.77 3.57 22.65
C VAL A 61 -7.16 3.92 21.30
N VAL A 62 -7.91 4.58 20.42
CA VAL A 62 -7.45 4.94 19.08
C VAL A 62 -6.27 5.91 19.13
N LEU A 63 -6.35 6.93 20.00
CA LEU A 63 -5.27 7.91 20.19
C LEU A 63 -3.99 7.24 20.70
N ARG A 64 -4.09 6.35 21.71
CA ARG A 64 -2.95 5.58 22.23
C ARG A 64 -2.30 4.69 21.17
N LEU A 65 -3.12 4.00 20.34
CA LEU A 65 -2.63 3.22 19.22
C LEU A 65 -1.88 4.09 18.19
N GLY A 66 -2.45 5.23 17.83
CA GLY A 66 -1.82 6.18 16.92
C GLY A 66 -0.49 6.75 17.43
N LEU A 67 -0.32 6.87 18.76
CA LEU A 67 0.91 7.31 19.41
C LEU A 67 1.94 6.17 19.61
N GLY A 68 1.58 4.93 19.28
CA GLY A 68 2.43 3.76 19.54
C GLY A 68 2.49 3.36 21.03
N GLN A 69 1.59 3.86 21.86
CA GLN A 69 1.47 3.55 23.29
C GLN A 69 0.60 2.29 23.45
N GLU A 70 1.15 1.15 23.05
CA GLU A 70 0.40 -0.10 22.94
C GLU A 70 -0.12 -0.63 24.28
N ALA A 71 0.71 -0.59 25.31
CA ALA A 71 0.33 -1.09 26.63
C ALA A 71 -0.86 -0.31 27.22
N GLU A 72 -0.83 1.01 27.07
CA GLU A 72 -1.90 1.90 27.49
C GLU A 72 -3.17 1.70 26.65
N ALA A 73 -3.02 1.50 25.34
CA ALA A 73 -4.13 1.21 24.44
C ALA A 73 -4.84 -0.10 24.79
N ILE A 74 -4.08 -1.17 25.06
CA ILE A 74 -4.62 -2.47 25.46
C ILE A 74 -5.35 -2.34 26.79
N LYS A 75 -4.74 -1.66 27.77
CA LYS A 75 -5.38 -1.40 29.06
C LYS A 75 -6.70 -0.63 28.91
N ALA A 76 -6.71 0.45 28.13
CA ALA A 76 -7.93 1.21 27.86
C ALA A 76 -9.00 0.37 27.15
N ALA A 77 -8.60 -0.51 26.22
CA ALA A 77 -9.50 -1.44 25.54
C ALA A 77 -10.07 -2.51 26.50
N ASP A 78 -9.27 -3.06 27.39
CA ASP A 78 -9.72 -4.01 28.40
C ASP A 78 -10.67 -3.34 29.41
N ASP A 79 -10.37 -2.10 29.84
CA ASP A 79 -11.26 -1.29 30.67
C ASP A 79 -12.58 -0.99 29.94
N PHE A 80 -12.53 -0.72 28.61
CA PHE A 80 -13.72 -0.54 27.79
C PHE A 80 -14.58 -1.82 27.75
N MET A 81 -13.98 -2.94 27.45
CA MET A 81 -14.68 -4.23 27.39
C MET A 81 -15.30 -4.60 28.72
N LYS A 82 -14.60 -4.36 29.83
CA LYS A 82 -15.08 -4.60 31.19
C LYS A 82 -16.27 -3.70 31.56
N THR A 83 -16.20 -2.43 31.20
CA THR A 83 -17.18 -1.41 31.65
C THR A 83 -18.39 -1.37 30.74
N TYR A 84 -18.18 -1.47 29.41
CA TYR A 84 -19.21 -1.23 28.39
C TYR A 84 -19.54 -2.45 27.54
N GLY A 85 -18.80 -3.56 27.66
CA GLY A 85 -18.93 -4.71 26.77
C GLY A 85 -20.34 -5.26 26.62
N SER A 86 -21.12 -5.31 27.70
CA SER A 86 -22.50 -5.79 27.67
C SER A 86 -23.50 -4.73 27.17
N SER A 87 -23.26 -3.46 27.47
CA SER A 87 -24.17 -2.34 27.14
C SER A 87 -23.92 -1.74 25.76
N LYS A 88 -22.68 -1.85 25.24
CA LYS A 88 -22.20 -1.26 23.97
C LYS A 88 -21.48 -2.31 23.10
N PRO A 89 -22.17 -3.38 22.68
CA PRO A 89 -21.52 -4.48 21.97
C PRO A 89 -20.96 -4.10 20.59
N VAL A 90 -21.55 -3.10 19.92
CA VAL A 90 -21.09 -2.59 18.62
C VAL A 90 -19.74 -1.88 18.78
N GLU A 91 -19.65 -0.96 19.75
CA GLU A 91 -18.43 -0.21 20.04
C GLU A 91 -17.32 -1.15 20.57
N THR A 92 -17.69 -2.15 21.36
CA THR A 92 -16.76 -3.18 21.85
C THR A 92 -16.17 -3.98 20.69
N ALA A 93 -16.96 -4.34 19.70
CA ALA A 93 -16.47 -5.01 18.49
C ALA A 93 -15.53 -4.11 17.67
N LYS A 94 -15.83 -2.81 17.56
CA LYS A 94 -14.94 -1.83 16.90
C LYS A 94 -13.60 -1.68 17.62
N VAL A 95 -13.61 -1.60 18.97
CA VAL A 95 -12.40 -1.53 19.80
C VAL A 95 -11.56 -2.79 19.63
N ALA A 96 -12.18 -3.98 19.69
CA ALA A 96 -11.51 -5.25 19.49
C ALA A 96 -10.86 -5.36 18.10
N PHE A 97 -11.56 -4.89 17.06
CA PHE A 97 -11.04 -4.80 15.70
C PHE A 97 -9.83 -3.84 15.62
N ALA A 98 -9.91 -2.67 16.24
CA ALA A 98 -8.84 -1.66 16.20
C ALA A 98 -7.51 -2.22 16.78
N ILE A 99 -7.57 -2.96 17.89
CA ILE A 99 -6.38 -3.63 18.46
C ILE A 99 -5.82 -4.69 17.48
N GLY A 100 -6.70 -5.49 16.88
CA GLY A 100 -6.28 -6.49 15.88
C GLY A 100 -5.63 -5.87 14.65
N ALA A 101 -6.19 -4.78 14.15
CA ALA A 101 -5.67 -4.02 13.01
C ALA A 101 -4.29 -3.40 13.32
N HIS A 102 -4.13 -2.84 14.53
CA HIS A 102 -2.85 -2.30 14.98
C HIS A 102 -1.71 -3.34 14.91
N TYR A 103 -1.95 -4.57 15.39
CA TYR A 103 -0.95 -5.63 15.27
C TYR A 103 -0.64 -6.02 13.83
N VAL A 104 -1.64 -5.98 12.93
CA VAL A 104 -1.42 -6.22 11.49
C VAL A 104 -0.54 -5.13 10.88
N ASP A 105 -0.78 -3.86 11.22
CA ASP A 105 -0.02 -2.72 10.71
C ASP A 105 1.45 -2.74 11.19
N ARG A 106 1.72 -3.32 12.35
CA ARG A 106 3.06 -3.54 12.90
C ARG A 106 3.71 -4.85 12.45
N GLU A 107 3.02 -5.63 11.61
CA GLU A 107 3.46 -6.96 11.17
C GLU A 107 3.65 -7.97 12.31
N GLU A 108 3.01 -7.76 13.45
CA GLU A 108 3.02 -8.66 14.61
C GLU A 108 1.99 -9.78 14.42
N TRP A 109 2.28 -10.69 13.48
CA TRP A 109 1.31 -11.67 12.95
C TRP A 109 0.72 -12.60 14.00
N ASP A 110 1.48 -13.03 14.99
CA ASP A 110 0.99 -13.91 16.07
C ASP A 110 0.04 -13.18 17.03
N ASN A 111 0.37 -11.94 17.40
CA ASN A 111 -0.50 -11.09 18.22
C ASN A 111 -1.78 -10.75 17.47
N ALA A 112 -1.66 -10.35 16.19
CA ALA A 112 -2.79 -10.10 15.30
C ALA A 112 -3.71 -11.33 15.21
N ARG A 113 -3.14 -12.52 14.97
CA ARG A 113 -3.89 -13.77 14.92
C ARG A 113 -4.67 -14.03 16.20
N LYS A 114 -3.99 -13.97 17.35
CA LYS A 114 -4.63 -14.24 18.66
C LYS A 114 -5.79 -13.27 18.92
N ARG A 115 -5.56 -11.97 18.72
CA ARG A 115 -6.57 -10.92 18.98
C ARG A 115 -7.75 -11.02 18.02
N LEU A 116 -7.49 -11.08 16.70
CA LEU A 116 -8.56 -11.18 15.71
C LEU A 116 -9.36 -12.46 15.88
N THR A 117 -8.71 -13.63 15.96
CA THR A 117 -9.43 -14.92 16.13
C THR A 117 -10.28 -14.92 17.40
N GLY A 118 -9.74 -14.42 18.52
CA GLY A 118 -10.47 -14.34 19.78
C GLY A 118 -11.65 -13.39 19.77
N SER A 119 -11.65 -12.41 18.86
CA SER A 119 -12.70 -11.38 18.76
C SER A 119 -13.69 -11.61 17.60
N MET A 120 -13.43 -12.58 16.70
CA MET A 120 -14.25 -12.74 15.49
C MET A 120 -15.73 -12.99 15.78
N ALA A 121 -16.05 -13.84 16.76
CA ALA A 121 -17.44 -14.11 17.12
C ALA A 121 -18.18 -12.83 17.60
N LEU A 122 -17.49 -11.96 18.33
CA LEU A 122 -18.01 -10.67 18.77
C LEU A 122 -18.21 -9.73 17.57
N ILE A 123 -17.20 -9.68 16.68
CA ILE A 123 -17.24 -8.83 15.47
C ILE A 123 -18.35 -9.28 14.53
N ASP A 124 -18.45 -10.56 14.23
CA ASP A 124 -19.47 -11.12 13.33
C ASP A 124 -20.89 -10.84 13.82
N LYS A 125 -21.09 -10.88 15.13
CA LYS A 125 -22.41 -10.68 15.74
C LYS A 125 -22.79 -9.20 15.82
N ASN A 126 -21.85 -8.31 16.12
CA ASN A 126 -22.18 -6.97 16.58
C ASN A 126 -21.57 -5.83 15.75
N ALA A 127 -20.47 -6.07 15.03
CA ALA A 127 -19.83 -5.00 14.29
C ALA A 127 -20.62 -4.57 13.06
N PRO A 128 -20.51 -3.32 12.62
CA PRO A 128 -20.99 -2.88 11.30
C PRO A 128 -20.36 -3.69 10.18
N LEU A 129 -21.07 -3.80 9.03
CA LEU A 129 -20.66 -4.63 7.92
C LEU A 129 -19.23 -4.31 7.39
N ASP A 130 -18.89 -3.02 7.30
CA ASP A 130 -17.57 -2.58 6.87
C ASP A 130 -16.45 -3.08 7.80
N VAL A 131 -16.70 -3.13 9.11
CA VAL A 131 -15.76 -3.66 10.10
C VAL A 131 -15.66 -5.19 9.99
N GLN A 132 -16.79 -5.89 9.80
CA GLN A 132 -16.79 -7.35 9.58
C GLN A 132 -15.94 -7.72 8.36
N VAL A 133 -16.18 -7.05 7.22
CA VAL A 133 -15.43 -7.25 5.96
C VAL A 133 -13.93 -7.01 6.16
N GLN A 134 -13.57 -5.90 6.80
CA GLN A 134 -12.17 -5.56 7.09
C GLN A 134 -11.53 -6.57 8.04
N ALA A 135 -12.22 -7.02 9.09
CA ALA A 135 -11.67 -7.95 10.07
C ALA A 135 -11.37 -9.32 9.44
N HIS A 136 -12.27 -9.85 8.62
CA HIS A 136 -12.03 -11.09 7.88
C HIS A 136 -10.89 -10.96 6.88
N ALA A 137 -10.79 -9.84 6.16
CA ALA A 137 -9.68 -9.60 5.23
C ALA A 137 -8.33 -9.51 5.95
N LEU A 138 -8.27 -8.79 7.09
CA LEU A 138 -7.07 -8.73 7.92
C LEU A 138 -6.67 -10.10 8.46
N LEU A 139 -7.62 -10.87 8.96
CA LEU A 139 -7.34 -12.22 9.45
C LEU A 139 -6.89 -13.15 8.32
N GLY A 140 -7.50 -13.04 7.14
CA GLY A 140 -7.04 -13.72 5.91
C GLY A 140 -5.60 -13.39 5.58
N ARG A 141 -5.21 -12.10 5.61
CA ARG A 141 -3.84 -11.63 5.41
C ARG A 141 -2.88 -12.21 6.43
N VAL A 142 -3.25 -12.20 7.70
CA VAL A 142 -2.47 -12.81 8.79
C VAL A 142 -2.22 -14.29 8.49
N PHE A 143 -3.25 -15.04 8.11
CA PHE A 143 -3.11 -16.47 7.77
C PHE A 143 -2.21 -16.70 6.54
N VAL A 144 -2.24 -15.82 5.54
CA VAL A 144 -1.28 -15.88 4.42
C VAL A 144 0.15 -15.69 4.90
N ARG A 145 0.40 -14.70 5.76
CA ARG A 145 1.73 -14.39 6.28
C ARG A 145 2.32 -15.51 7.13
N ILE A 146 1.50 -16.17 7.94
CA ILE A 146 1.92 -17.34 8.72
C ILE A 146 1.79 -18.67 7.96
N LYS A 147 1.56 -18.61 6.64
CA LYS A 147 1.46 -19.76 5.71
C LYS A 147 0.31 -20.74 6.02
N SER A 148 -0.72 -20.32 6.72
CA SER A 148 -1.93 -21.10 7.02
C SER A 148 -2.99 -20.93 5.92
N ILE A 149 -2.73 -21.49 4.75
CA ILE A 149 -3.47 -21.20 3.50
C ILE A 149 -4.95 -21.61 3.58
N SER A 150 -5.26 -22.75 4.21
CA SER A 150 -6.66 -23.20 4.37
C SER A 150 -7.50 -22.20 5.18
N ASN A 151 -6.93 -21.67 6.27
CA ASN A 151 -7.60 -20.66 7.08
C ASN A 151 -7.72 -19.32 6.33
N ALA A 152 -6.69 -18.95 5.56
CA ALA A 152 -6.76 -17.77 4.70
C ALA A 152 -7.90 -17.89 3.67
N ASP A 153 -8.04 -19.07 3.03
CA ASP A 153 -9.14 -19.35 2.10
C ASP A 153 -10.51 -19.16 2.75
N GLN A 154 -10.68 -19.66 3.97
CA GLN A 154 -11.93 -19.52 4.71
C GLN A 154 -12.27 -18.06 4.99
N GLU A 155 -11.30 -17.29 5.49
CA GLU A 155 -11.54 -15.90 5.84
C GLU A 155 -11.83 -15.03 4.60
N TYR A 156 -11.06 -15.18 3.52
CA TYR A 156 -11.34 -14.46 2.28
C TYR A 156 -12.64 -14.90 1.58
N ASN A 157 -13.06 -16.16 1.73
CA ASN A 157 -14.39 -16.58 1.27
C ASN A 157 -15.52 -15.94 2.09
N LYS A 158 -15.35 -15.73 3.39
CA LYS A 158 -16.30 -14.97 4.20
C LYS A 158 -16.43 -13.54 3.70
N VAL A 159 -15.30 -12.86 3.39
CA VAL A 159 -15.33 -11.52 2.77
C VAL A 159 -16.16 -11.53 1.50
N ARG A 160 -15.93 -12.49 0.58
CA ARG A 160 -16.70 -12.61 -0.67
C ARG A 160 -18.17 -12.91 -0.42
N GLY A 161 -18.47 -13.71 0.62
CA GLY A 161 -19.85 -14.01 1.04
C GLY A 161 -20.59 -12.77 1.56
N LEU A 162 -19.94 -11.95 2.40
CA LEU A 162 -20.49 -10.70 2.92
C LEU A 162 -20.72 -9.66 1.81
N TRP A 163 -20.01 -9.75 0.70
CA TRP A 163 -20.10 -8.84 -0.46
C TRP A 163 -20.84 -9.44 -1.65
N LYS A 164 -21.54 -10.56 -1.47
CA LYS A 164 -22.26 -11.24 -2.56
C LYS A 164 -23.31 -10.36 -3.24
N ASP A 165 -24.05 -9.59 -2.44
CA ASP A 165 -24.94 -8.53 -2.91
C ASP A 165 -24.26 -7.19 -2.63
N SER A 166 -23.43 -6.75 -3.60
CA SER A 166 -22.63 -5.53 -3.48
C SER A 166 -23.50 -4.28 -3.28
N LYS A 167 -24.67 -4.23 -3.91
CA LYS A 167 -25.60 -3.10 -3.77
C LYS A 167 -26.13 -3.02 -2.36
N ALA A 168 -26.72 -4.10 -1.85
CA ALA A 168 -27.27 -4.12 -0.49
C ALA A 168 -26.17 -3.88 0.57
N ALA A 169 -24.96 -4.41 0.37
CA ALA A 169 -23.83 -4.19 1.25
C ALA A 169 -23.39 -2.72 1.27
N SER A 170 -23.33 -2.09 0.10
CA SER A 170 -22.96 -0.67 -0.03
C SER A 170 -24.02 0.25 0.57
N ASP A 171 -25.28 0.01 0.26
CA ASP A 171 -26.42 0.78 0.80
C ASP A 171 -26.44 0.73 2.33
N LYS A 172 -26.17 -0.45 2.91
CA LYS A 172 -26.10 -0.62 4.37
C LYS A 172 -24.96 0.19 5.01
N ILE A 173 -23.80 0.30 4.35
CA ILE A 173 -22.69 1.09 4.87
C ILE A 173 -22.95 2.59 4.71
N LEU A 174 -23.54 2.99 3.57
CA LEU A 174 -23.84 4.39 3.26
C LEU A 174 -25.02 4.95 4.08
N ALA A 175 -25.91 4.09 4.58
CA ALA A 175 -27.02 4.51 5.43
C ALA A 175 -26.56 5.13 6.77
N ASP A 176 -25.35 4.86 7.19
CA ASP A 176 -24.74 5.52 8.35
C ASP A 176 -24.20 6.89 7.91
N ALA A 177 -24.81 7.95 8.41
CA ALA A 177 -24.49 9.34 8.06
C ALA A 177 -23.04 9.74 8.42
N ASP A 178 -22.39 9.03 9.34
CA ASP A 178 -21.05 9.34 9.81
C ASP A 178 -19.98 8.60 9.00
N GLY A 179 -19.41 9.29 8.02
CA GLY A 179 -18.26 8.82 7.25
C GLY A 179 -18.53 7.64 6.32
N GLY A 180 -19.77 7.39 5.90
CA GLY A 180 -20.19 6.25 5.07
C GLY A 180 -19.33 6.03 3.83
N ILE A 181 -19.00 7.09 3.07
CA ILE A 181 -18.17 7.01 1.86
C ILE A 181 -16.74 6.50 2.19
N ARG A 182 -16.13 7.02 3.26
CA ARG A 182 -14.78 6.59 3.67
C ARG A 182 -14.78 5.14 4.16
N ARG A 183 -15.83 4.75 4.90
CA ARG A 183 -16.02 3.37 5.39
C ARG A 183 -16.23 2.41 4.23
N LEU A 184 -17.05 2.79 3.24
CA LEU A 184 -17.25 2.02 2.02
C LEU A 184 -15.92 1.83 1.25
N GLY A 185 -15.12 2.87 1.10
CA GLY A 185 -13.80 2.77 0.45
C GLY A 185 -12.86 1.78 1.13
N LYS A 186 -12.85 1.75 2.48
CA LYS A 186 -12.07 0.76 3.25
C LYS A 186 -12.62 -0.66 3.06
N ALA A 187 -13.94 -0.84 3.09
CA ALA A 187 -14.57 -2.14 2.84
C ALA A 187 -14.26 -2.65 1.43
N LEU A 188 -14.39 -1.80 0.40
CA LEU A 188 -14.06 -2.15 -0.99
C LEU A 188 -12.58 -2.56 -1.13
N THR A 189 -11.66 -1.88 -0.43
CA THR A 189 -10.26 -2.27 -0.43
C THR A 189 -10.06 -3.67 0.15
N ALA A 190 -10.74 -4.01 1.23
CA ALA A 190 -10.69 -5.34 1.85
C ALA A 190 -11.34 -6.42 0.95
N VAL A 191 -12.45 -6.08 0.29
CA VAL A 191 -13.09 -6.97 -0.71
C VAL A 191 -12.15 -7.20 -1.89
N GLY A 192 -11.56 -6.14 -2.44
CA GLY A 192 -10.60 -6.25 -3.54
C GLY A 192 -9.41 -7.14 -3.20
N GLU A 193 -8.90 -7.05 -1.96
CA GLU A 193 -7.85 -7.95 -1.46
C GLU A 193 -8.27 -9.42 -1.52
N ALA A 194 -9.49 -9.73 -1.10
CA ALA A 194 -10.01 -11.09 -1.11
C ALA A 194 -10.12 -11.66 -2.55
N TYR A 195 -10.61 -10.88 -3.49
CA TYR A 195 -10.68 -11.30 -4.90
C TYR A 195 -9.27 -11.42 -5.51
N PHE A 196 -8.40 -10.48 -5.25
CA PHE A 196 -7.00 -10.51 -5.70
C PHE A 196 -6.25 -11.73 -5.15
N TYR A 197 -6.47 -12.09 -3.89
CA TYR A 197 -5.89 -13.30 -3.29
C TYR A 197 -6.21 -14.57 -4.08
N PHE A 198 -7.47 -14.76 -4.50
CA PHE A 198 -7.85 -15.92 -5.31
C PHE A 198 -7.27 -15.86 -6.73
N ALA A 199 -7.17 -14.66 -7.31
CA ALA A 199 -6.50 -14.47 -8.59
C ALA A 199 -5.00 -14.83 -8.51
N GLU A 200 -4.29 -14.44 -7.43
CA GLU A 200 -2.90 -14.85 -7.18
C GLU A 200 -2.75 -16.38 -7.03
N LYS A 201 -3.76 -17.08 -6.48
CA LYS A 201 -3.76 -18.55 -6.47
C LYS A 201 -3.82 -19.13 -7.89
N SER A 202 -4.69 -18.58 -8.73
CA SER A 202 -4.76 -18.99 -10.15
C SER A 202 -3.45 -18.70 -10.88
N LYS A 203 -2.82 -17.55 -10.64
CA LYS A 203 -1.49 -17.22 -11.18
C LYS A 203 -0.43 -18.22 -10.75
N LYS A 204 -0.43 -18.68 -9.50
CA LYS A 204 0.51 -19.71 -9.03
C LYS A 204 0.41 -21.00 -9.86
N GLU A 205 -0.77 -21.38 -10.34
CA GLU A 205 -0.92 -22.53 -11.23
C GLU A 205 -0.31 -22.25 -12.61
N VAL A 206 -0.45 -21.02 -13.13
CA VAL A 206 0.24 -20.58 -14.35
C VAL A 206 1.76 -20.68 -14.19
N ASP A 207 2.29 -20.26 -13.04
CA ASP A 207 3.74 -20.23 -12.77
C ASP A 207 4.37 -21.64 -12.68
N LYS A 208 3.56 -22.68 -12.43
CA LYS A 208 4.00 -24.09 -12.43
C LYS A 208 4.25 -24.61 -13.85
N ILE A 209 3.64 -24.03 -14.88
CA ILE A 209 3.77 -24.45 -16.26
C ILE A 209 5.05 -23.82 -16.83
N LYS A 210 6.15 -24.54 -16.74
CA LYS A 210 7.48 -24.07 -17.22
C LYS A 210 7.66 -24.31 -18.69
N PHE A 211 8.42 -23.40 -19.34
CA PHE A 211 8.83 -23.57 -20.71
C PHE A 211 9.73 -24.82 -20.87
N PRO A 212 9.52 -25.67 -21.89
CA PRO A 212 10.29 -26.90 -22.08
C PRO A 212 11.73 -26.61 -22.51
N GLU A 213 12.69 -26.99 -21.67
CA GLU A 213 14.11 -26.88 -22.00
C GLU A 213 14.49 -27.84 -23.12
N TYR A 214 15.29 -27.38 -24.10
CA TYR A 214 15.82 -28.20 -25.18
C TYR A 214 17.26 -28.65 -24.87
N LYS A 215 17.46 -29.96 -24.86
CA LYS A 215 18.78 -30.61 -24.61
C LYS A 215 19.19 -31.54 -25.76
N GLY A 216 18.52 -31.44 -26.90
CA GLY A 216 18.79 -32.31 -28.08
C GLY A 216 19.88 -31.75 -28.98
N PRO A 217 20.16 -32.46 -30.09
CA PRO A 217 21.07 -31.99 -31.14
C PRO A 217 20.57 -30.70 -31.79
N ASP A 218 21.46 -29.76 -32.09
CA ASP A 218 21.14 -28.48 -32.73
C ASP A 218 20.82 -28.62 -34.25
N THR A 219 20.34 -29.80 -34.69
CA THR A 219 19.93 -30.01 -36.09
C THR A 219 18.58 -29.31 -36.34
N LYS A 220 18.34 -28.94 -37.60
CA LYS A 220 17.08 -28.29 -37.98
C LYS A 220 15.87 -29.19 -37.68
N GLU A 221 15.98 -30.48 -37.99
CA GLU A 221 14.90 -31.46 -37.82
C GLU A 221 14.54 -31.66 -36.35
N ASP A 222 15.53 -31.83 -35.49
CA ASP A 222 15.32 -32.07 -34.06
C ASP A 222 14.75 -30.85 -33.35
N VAL A 223 15.30 -29.65 -33.65
CA VAL A 223 14.79 -28.39 -33.10
C VAL A 223 13.36 -28.13 -33.54
N LEU A 224 13.04 -28.27 -34.82
CA LEU A 224 11.66 -28.11 -35.33
C LEU A 224 10.70 -29.15 -34.75
N LYS A 225 11.13 -30.39 -34.54
CA LYS A 225 10.34 -31.42 -33.87
C LYS A 225 10.03 -31.02 -32.44
N HIS A 226 11.03 -30.52 -31.69
CA HIS A 226 10.85 -30.03 -30.32
C HIS A 226 9.86 -28.88 -30.28
N ILE A 227 9.98 -27.89 -31.16
CA ILE A 227 9.07 -26.74 -31.24
C ILE A 227 7.65 -27.21 -31.52
N LYS A 228 7.44 -28.03 -32.52
CA LYS A 228 6.11 -28.54 -32.88
C LYS A 228 5.46 -29.38 -31.79
N THR A 229 6.24 -30.17 -31.04
CA THR A 229 5.70 -31.07 -30.01
C THR A 229 5.72 -30.41 -28.62
N LYS A 230 6.90 -30.23 -28.03
CA LYS A 230 7.04 -29.80 -26.63
C LYS A 230 6.63 -28.34 -26.41
N VAL A 231 7.07 -27.40 -27.26
CA VAL A 231 6.66 -26.01 -27.18
C VAL A 231 5.19 -25.87 -27.56
N GLY A 232 4.71 -26.61 -28.57
CA GLY A 232 3.29 -26.65 -28.91
C GLY A 232 2.40 -27.14 -27.76
N ASP A 233 2.80 -28.20 -27.06
CA ASP A 233 2.08 -28.71 -25.88
C ASP A 233 2.14 -27.74 -24.69
N TRP A 234 3.27 -27.05 -24.49
CA TRP A 234 3.39 -26.01 -23.51
C TRP A 234 2.40 -24.85 -23.80
N MET A 235 2.34 -24.38 -25.05
CA MET A 235 1.39 -23.33 -25.45
C MET A 235 -0.07 -23.71 -25.19
N LYS A 236 -0.45 -24.95 -25.53
CA LYS A 236 -1.81 -25.48 -25.30
C LYS A 236 -2.18 -25.53 -23.84
N LYS A 237 -1.21 -25.64 -22.92
CA LYS A 237 -1.43 -25.62 -21.45
C LYS A 237 -1.31 -24.23 -20.86
N LYS A 238 -0.26 -23.49 -21.21
CA LYS A 238 0.07 -22.18 -20.61
C LYS A 238 -0.97 -21.11 -20.95
N ARG A 239 -1.37 -21.02 -22.23
CA ARG A 239 -2.32 -20.00 -22.68
C ARG A 239 -3.68 -20.09 -21.97
N PRO A 240 -4.38 -21.24 -21.93
CA PRO A 240 -5.65 -21.35 -21.21
C PRO A 240 -5.51 -21.11 -19.70
N ALA A 241 -4.38 -21.48 -19.11
CA ALA A 241 -4.11 -21.21 -17.70
C ALA A 241 -3.99 -19.71 -17.42
N ILE A 242 -3.29 -18.94 -18.29
CA ILE A 242 -3.23 -17.48 -18.19
C ILE A 242 -4.63 -16.89 -18.36
N GLU A 243 -5.41 -17.34 -19.35
CA GLU A 243 -6.77 -16.85 -19.58
C GLU A 243 -7.70 -17.11 -18.39
N ALA A 244 -7.54 -18.25 -17.71
CA ALA A 244 -8.27 -18.55 -16.49
C ALA A 244 -7.86 -17.62 -15.32
N ALA A 245 -6.57 -17.36 -15.15
CA ALA A 245 -6.08 -16.43 -14.14
C ALA A 245 -6.52 -14.98 -14.44
N GLU A 246 -6.45 -14.56 -15.71
CA GLU A 246 -6.92 -13.23 -16.16
C GLU A 246 -8.41 -13.01 -15.81
N LYS A 247 -9.25 -14.04 -16.00
CA LYS A 247 -10.68 -13.97 -15.58
C LYS A 247 -10.85 -13.75 -14.08
N GLU A 248 -9.99 -14.31 -13.25
CA GLU A 248 -10.04 -14.08 -11.81
C GLU A 248 -9.60 -12.63 -11.45
N TYR A 249 -8.55 -12.09 -12.10
CA TYR A 249 -8.17 -10.68 -11.94
C TYR A 249 -9.23 -9.72 -12.45
N LEU A 250 -9.94 -10.06 -13.52
CA LEU A 250 -11.03 -9.23 -14.06
C LEU A 250 -12.17 -9.04 -13.05
N LYS A 251 -12.43 -10.02 -12.18
CA LYS A 251 -13.42 -9.88 -11.09
C LYS A 251 -13.08 -8.75 -10.14
N VAL A 252 -11.79 -8.44 -9.94
CA VAL A 252 -11.35 -7.29 -9.12
C VAL A 252 -11.72 -5.97 -9.80
N VAL A 253 -11.50 -5.89 -11.12
CA VAL A 253 -11.79 -4.69 -11.92
C VAL A 253 -13.31 -4.45 -12.03
N GLN A 254 -14.10 -5.50 -11.94
CA GLN A 254 -15.57 -5.46 -12.03
C GLN A 254 -16.26 -5.31 -10.68
N LEU A 255 -15.52 -5.05 -9.59
CA LEU A 255 -16.13 -4.85 -8.28
C LEU A 255 -17.01 -3.60 -8.24
N GLU A 256 -18.21 -3.79 -7.73
CA GLU A 256 -19.18 -2.72 -7.54
C GLU A 256 -19.29 -2.31 -6.06
N PRO A 257 -19.68 -1.06 -5.78
CA PRO A 257 -20.07 0.02 -6.73
C PRO A 257 -18.88 0.71 -7.40
N ALA A 258 -17.68 0.49 -6.93
CA ALA A 258 -16.45 1.02 -7.51
C ALA A 258 -15.27 0.07 -7.23
N PRO A 259 -14.46 -0.27 -8.23
CA PRO A 259 -13.30 -1.11 -8.02
C PRO A 259 -12.22 -0.35 -7.21
N PRO A 260 -11.59 -1.00 -6.21
CA PRO A 260 -10.57 -0.37 -5.38
C PRO A 260 -9.28 -0.14 -6.19
N PRO A 261 -8.77 1.10 -6.29
CA PRO A 261 -7.65 1.47 -7.16
C PRO A 261 -6.42 0.58 -7.00
N LYS A 262 -5.98 0.36 -5.77
CA LYS A 262 -4.83 -0.49 -5.45
C LYS A 262 -4.89 -1.86 -6.15
N TRP A 263 -6.03 -2.53 -6.03
CA TRP A 263 -6.16 -3.90 -6.53
C TRP A 263 -6.44 -3.97 -8.02
N VAL A 264 -7.05 -2.93 -8.60
CA VAL A 264 -7.20 -2.80 -10.06
C VAL A 264 -5.85 -2.65 -10.74
N ILE A 265 -5.02 -1.74 -10.22
CA ILE A 265 -3.67 -1.47 -10.73
C ILE A 265 -2.82 -2.74 -10.61
N ALA A 266 -2.83 -3.38 -9.45
CA ALA A 266 -2.13 -4.65 -9.23
C ALA A 266 -2.62 -5.75 -10.19
N SER A 267 -3.93 -5.85 -10.44
CA SER A 267 -4.50 -6.83 -11.38
C SER A 267 -4.03 -6.61 -12.81
N GLY A 268 -4.07 -5.36 -13.29
CA GLY A 268 -3.55 -5.00 -14.61
C GLY A 268 -2.07 -5.36 -14.77
N ALA A 269 -1.25 -5.01 -13.77
CA ALA A 269 0.17 -5.37 -13.76
C ALA A 269 0.38 -6.90 -13.82
N ARG A 270 -0.35 -7.67 -13.02
CA ARG A 270 -0.24 -9.14 -13.00
C ARG A 270 -0.63 -9.79 -14.34
N VAL A 271 -1.72 -9.33 -14.94
CA VAL A 271 -2.16 -9.81 -16.26
C VAL A 271 -1.12 -9.46 -17.32
N GLY A 272 -0.65 -8.22 -17.33
CA GLY A 272 0.42 -7.79 -18.23
C GLY A 272 1.69 -8.62 -18.10
N HIS A 273 2.11 -8.89 -16.85
CA HIS A 273 3.29 -9.74 -16.61
C HIS A 273 3.10 -11.18 -17.07
N MET A 274 1.93 -11.80 -16.86
CA MET A 274 1.68 -13.18 -17.32
C MET A 274 1.77 -13.29 -18.84
N TRP A 275 1.18 -12.35 -19.58
CA TRP A 275 1.26 -12.34 -21.04
C TRP A 275 2.65 -11.94 -21.54
N GLY A 276 3.28 -10.96 -20.93
CA GLY A 276 4.65 -10.55 -21.25
C GLY A 276 5.67 -11.67 -21.03
N GLU A 277 5.53 -12.40 -19.93
CA GLU A 277 6.37 -13.58 -19.63
C GLU A 277 6.14 -14.70 -20.63
N PHE A 278 4.88 -14.97 -21.03
CA PHE A 278 4.57 -15.93 -22.08
C PHE A 278 5.31 -15.58 -23.38
N VAL A 279 5.27 -14.33 -23.82
CA VAL A 279 5.97 -13.87 -25.04
C VAL A 279 7.48 -14.04 -24.88
N ARG A 280 8.04 -13.66 -23.73
CA ARG A 280 9.47 -13.80 -23.44
C ARG A 280 9.93 -15.26 -23.47
N GLU A 281 9.17 -16.15 -22.80
CA GLU A 281 9.44 -17.59 -22.80
C GLU A 281 9.35 -18.18 -24.22
N PHE A 282 8.33 -17.79 -25.00
CA PHE A 282 8.16 -18.27 -26.37
C PHE A 282 9.30 -17.82 -27.30
N ARG A 283 9.76 -16.57 -27.18
CA ARG A 283 10.92 -16.06 -27.94
C ARG A 283 12.24 -16.72 -27.56
N ALA A 284 12.33 -17.34 -26.39
CA ALA A 284 13.49 -18.13 -25.98
C ALA A 284 13.50 -19.56 -26.55
N ALA A 285 12.60 -19.88 -27.49
CA ALA A 285 12.58 -21.16 -28.18
C ALA A 285 13.94 -21.46 -28.85
N PRO A 286 14.37 -22.73 -28.83
CA PRO A 286 15.68 -23.13 -29.39
C PRO A 286 15.75 -22.83 -30.89
N ILE A 287 16.88 -22.30 -31.33
CA ILE A 287 17.15 -22.02 -32.76
C ILE A 287 18.17 -23.02 -33.32
N PRO A 288 17.95 -23.60 -34.52
CA PRO A 288 18.89 -24.51 -35.17
C PRO A 288 20.28 -23.90 -35.37
N ALA A 289 21.33 -24.70 -35.25
CA ALA A 289 22.71 -24.23 -35.43
C ALA A 289 22.98 -23.58 -36.78
N SER A 290 22.35 -24.11 -37.86
CA SER A 290 22.43 -23.52 -39.18
C SER A 290 21.84 -22.11 -39.25
N PHE A 291 20.74 -21.85 -38.53
CA PHE A 291 20.10 -20.52 -38.48
C PHE A 291 20.88 -19.53 -37.63
N LYS A 292 21.58 -20.00 -36.58
CA LYS A 292 22.43 -19.14 -35.74
C LYS A 292 23.56 -18.48 -36.53
N ARG A 293 24.09 -19.20 -37.57
CA ARG A 293 25.23 -18.77 -38.36
C ARG A 293 24.87 -17.89 -39.57
N ASP A 294 23.60 -17.83 -39.89
CA ASP A 294 23.04 -17.07 -41.01
C ASP A 294 22.16 -15.96 -40.48
N ASP A 295 22.55 -14.71 -40.71
CA ASP A 295 21.87 -13.54 -40.18
C ASP A 295 20.45 -13.37 -40.74
N GLU A 296 20.23 -13.72 -42.01
CA GLU A 296 18.94 -13.63 -42.69
C GLU A 296 17.97 -14.69 -42.12
N LEU A 297 18.44 -15.94 -42.04
CA LEU A 297 17.64 -17.04 -41.48
C LEU A 297 17.33 -16.80 -40.00
N ARG A 298 18.28 -16.25 -39.24
CA ARG A 298 18.09 -15.89 -37.85
C ARG A 298 17.04 -14.78 -37.71
N GLY A 299 17.12 -13.72 -38.52
CA GLY A 299 16.16 -12.63 -38.60
C GLY A 299 14.75 -13.15 -38.92
N THR A 300 14.62 -13.96 -39.96
CA THR A 300 13.35 -14.58 -40.37
C THR A 300 12.75 -15.46 -39.29
N TYR A 301 13.60 -16.23 -38.56
CA TYR A 301 13.14 -17.08 -37.46
C TYR A 301 12.54 -16.28 -36.32
N TYR A 302 13.24 -15.20 -35.87
CA TYR A 302 12.73 -14.36 -34.82
C TYR A 302 11.51 -13.55 -35.24
N ALA A 303 11.45 -13.06 -36.49
CA ALA A 303 10.28 -12.39 -37.04
C ALA A 303 9.05 -13.32 -37.01
N ALA A 304 9.21 -14.60 -37.36
CA ALA A 304 8.13 -15.58 -37.27
C ALA A 304 7.66 -15.85 -35.83
N LEU A 305 8.59 -15.88 -34.86
CA LEU A 305 8.22 -15.98 -33.43
C LEU A 305 7.48 -14.72 -32.93
N ASP A 306 7.93 -13.53 -33.35
CA ASP A 306 7.30 -12.27 -33.01
C ASP A 306 5.88 -12.19 -33.57
N GLU A 307 5.68 -12.53 -34.86
CA GLU A 307 4.37 -12.57 -35.50
C GLU A 307 3.44 -13.58 -34.79
N ALA A 308 3.94 -14.78 -34.50
CA ALA A 308 3.15 -15.81 -33.81
C ALA A 308 2.74 -15.44 -32.37
N SER A 309 3.50 -14.58 -31.70
CA SER A 309 3.23 -14.13 -30.33
C SER A 309 2.62 -12.72 -30.24
N GLU A 310 2.46 -12.02 -31.37
CA GLU A 310 1.95 -10.65 -31.40
C GLU A 310 0.58 -10.48 -30.70
N PRO A 311 -0.41 -11.39 -30.87
CA PRO A 311 -1.68 -11.27 -30.14
C PRO A 311 -1.50 -11.26 -28.61
N GLN A 312 -0.57 -12.06 -28.07
CA GLN A 312 -0.29 -12.10 -26.62
C GLN A 312 0.49 -10.88 -26.16
N LYS A 313 1.39 -10.36 -26.99
CA LYS A 313 2.10 -9.12 -26.74
C LYS A 313 1.15 -7.93 -26.66
N GLN A 314 0.15 -7.87 -27.54
CA GLN A 314 -0.91 -6.85 -27.50
C GLN A 314 -1.77 -6.98 -26.24
N ARG A 315 -2.12 -8.19 -25.81
CA ARG A 315 -2.83 -8.40 -24.53
C ARG A 315 -2.00 -7.89 -23.35
N ALA A 316 -0.68 -8.15 -23.34
CA ALA A 316 0.22 -7.59 -22.32
C ALA A 316 0.21 -6.05 -22.35
N LYS A 317 0.33 -5.45 -23.55
CA LYS A 317 0.30 -3.98 -23.73
C LYS A 317 -0.97 -3.38 -23.13
N VAL A 318 -2.13 -3.86 -23.54
CA VAL A 318 -3.44 -3.37 -23.06
C VAL A 318 -3.57 -3.50 -21.55
N ALA A 319 -3.10 -4.59 -20.96
CA ALA A 319 -3.15 -4.78 -19.51
C ALA A 319 -2.25 -3.79 -18.77
N PHE A 320 -1.04 -3.52 -19.25
CA PHE A 320 -0.14 -2.54 -18.69
C PHE A 320 -0.63 -1.09 -18.90
N GLU A 321 -1.20 -0.78 -20.07
CA GLU A 321 -1.85 0.51 -20.32
C GLU A 321 -3.02 0.75 -19.37
N THR A 322 -3.85 -0.27 -19.17
CA THR A 322 -4.97 -0.21 -18.20
C THR A 322 -4.45 0.07 -16.80
N CYS A 323 -3.38 -0.61 -16.38
CA CYS A 323 -2.72 -0.37 -15.11
C CYS A 323 -2.31 1.10 -14.94
N LEU A 324 -1.60 1.69 -15.92
CA LEU A 324 -1.17 3.08 -15.87
C LEU A 324 -2.36 4.06 -15.91
N ASN A 325 -3.34 3.81 -16.77
CA ASN A 325 -4.52 4.67 -16.88
C ASN A 325 -5.30 4.73 -15.56
N TYR A 326 -5.44 3.61 -14.87
CA TYR A 326 -6.07 3.60 -13.54
C TYR A 326 -5.19 4.27 -12.49
N SER A 327 -3.87 4.09 -12.55
CA SER A 327 -2.93 4.76 -11.65
C SER A 327 -3.04 6.28 -11.76
N VAL A 328 -3.04 6.81 -12.98
CA VAL A 328 -3.21 8.24 -13.25
C VAL A 328 -4.61 8.72 -12.85
N LYS A 329 -5.66 7.99 -13.24
CA LYS A 329 -7.05 8.34 -12.92
C LYS A 329 -7.30 8.51 -11.43
N TYR A 330 -6.74 7.63 -10.62
CA TYR A 330 -6.95 7.61 -9.18
C TYR A 330 -5.82 8.26 -8.37
N GLN A 331 -4.80 8.79 -9.04
CA GLN A 331 -3.61 9.37 -8.40
C GLN A 331 -2.99 8.40 -7.39
N PHE A 332 -2.97 7.11 -7.75
CA PHE A 332 -2.45 6.05 -6.91
C PHE A 332 -1.24 5.40 -7.60
N PHE A 333 -0.06 5.65 -7.03
CA PHE A 333 1.23 5.22 -7.56
C PHE A 333 1.89 4.26 -6.56
N ASP A 334 2.27 3.07 -7.04
CA ASP A 334 2.90 2.04 -6.25
C ASP A 334 3.90 1.22 -7.09
N GLU A 335 4.43 0.16 -6.52
CA GLU A 335 5.34 -0.77 -7.20
C GLU A 335 4.73 -1.40 -8.47
N TYR A 336 3.41 -1.63 -8.49
CA TYR A 336 2.73 -2.20 -9.65
C TYR A 336 2.64 -1.20 -10.79
N SER A 337 2.22 0.03 -10.53
CA SER A 337 2.16 1.09 -11.54
C SER A 337 3.55 1.37 -12.12
N ARG A 338 4.58 1.36 -11.26
CA ARG A 338 5.98 1.51 -11.68
C ARG A 338 6.40 0.38 -12.62
N SER A 339 6.07 -0.87 -12.29
CA SER A 339 6.39 -2.02 -13.15
C SER A 339 5.69 -1.96 -14.52
N CYS A 340 4.47 -1.40 -14.57
CA CYS A 340 3.73 -1.20 -15.82
C CYS A 340 4.43 -0.16 -16.70
N GLU A 341 4.84 0.96 -16.13
CA GLU A 341 5.59 2.01 -16.83
C GLU A 341 6.94 1.47 -17.36
N GLU A 342 7.68 0.73 -16.55
CA GLU A 342 8.95 0.13 -16.95
C GLU A 342 8.81 -0.84 -18.12
N TRP A 343 7.78 -1.68 -18.10
CA TRP A 343 7.55 -2.63 -19.18
C TRP A 343 7.18 -1.93 -20.47
N LEU A 344 6.26 -0.95 -20.43
CA LEU A 344 5.83 -0.18 -21.59
C LEU A 344 6.99 0.63 -22.19
N SER A 345 7.76 1.32 -21.37
CA SER A 345 8.90 2.11 -21.85
C SER A 345 10.03 1.27 -22.44
N LYS A 346 10.23 0.03 -21.96
CA LYS A 346 11.20 -0.91 -22.54
C LYS A 346 10.72 -1.52 -23.85
N SER A 347 9.42 -1.86 -23.92
CA SER A 347 8.83 -2.58 -25.07
C SER A 347 8.36 -1.66 -26.20
N TYR A 348 8.00 -0.42 -25.90
CA TYR A 348 7.41 0.58 -26.81
C TYR A 348 8.07 1.94 -26.62
N LYS A 349 9.39 2.01 -26.80
CA LYS A 349 10.24 3.17 -26.53
C LYS A 349 9.81 4.48 -27.25
N ASN A 350 9.12 4.36 -28.38
CA ASN A 350 8.65 5.48 -29.16
C ASN A 350 7.31 6.05 -28.67
N GLU A 351 6.58 5.26 -27.86
CA GLU A 351 5.24 5.63 -27.38
C GLU A 351 5.26 5.96 -25.88
N TYR A 352 6.15 5.31 -25.13
CA TYR A 352 6.22 5.42 -23.67
C TYR A 352 7.62 5.78 -23.21
N HIS A 353 7.69 6.80 -22.38
CA HIS A 353 8.92 7.22 -21.72
C HIS A 353 8.76 7.04 -20.21
N GLN A 354 9.76 6.45 -19.58
CA GLN A 354 9.79 6.38 -18.13
C GLN A 354 10.07 7.78 -17.59
N VAL A 355 9.09 8.35 -16.89
CA VAL A 355 9.26 9.61 -16.18
C VAL A 355 9.90 9.29 -14.82
N ASP A 356 11.14 9.70 -14.68
CA ASP A 356 11.88 9.56 -13.42
C ASP A 356 12.07 10.94 -12.79
N GLU A 357 11.04 11.43 -12.14
CA GLU A 357 11.06 12.75 -11.47
C GLU A 357 12.09 12.80 -10.33
N PHE A 358 12.59 11.63 -9.91
CA PHE A 358 13.52 11.48 -8.80
C PHE A 358 14.92 10.99 -9.22
N ARG A 359 15.23 10.99 -10.52
CA ARG A 359 16.58 10.73 -10.98
C ARG A 359 17.49 11.90 -10.64
N GLY A 360 18.25 11.71 -9.61
CA GLY A 360 19.05 12.71 -8.97
C GLY A 360 18.26 13.40 -7.85
N ALA A 361 18.89 13.71 -6.75
CA ALA A 361 18.30 14.57 -5.75
C ALA A 361 17.89 15.87 -6.47
N PRO A 362 16.61 16.27 -6.43
CA PRO A 362 16.22 17.54 -6.99
C PRO A 362 17.15 18.59 -6.37
N ASN A 363 17.73 19.42 -7.20
CA ASN A 363 18.57 20.51 -6.70
C ASN A 363 17.62 21.52 -6.00
N ARG A 364 17.26 21.20 -4.76
CA ARG A 364 16.35 21.97 -3.93
C ARG A 364 16.86 23.37 -3.66
N VAL A 365 18.20 23.55 -3.80
CA VAL A 365 18.83 24.86 -3.61
C VAL A 365 18.34 25.89 -4.63
N ASN A 366 17.95 25.43 -5.84
CA ASN A 366 17.48 26.32 -6.89
C ASN A 366 15.96 26.34 -7.05
N SER A 367 15.19 25.60 -6.24
CA SER A 367 13.74 25.53 -6.43
C SER A 367 12.99 26.79 -5.99
N GLY A 368 13.61 27.69 -5.25
CA GLY A 368 12.98 28.89 -4.68
C GLY A 368 11.80 28.60 -3.74
N LEU A 369 11.35 27.36 -3.72
CA LEU A 369 10.26 26.88 -2.84
C LEU A 369 10.78 26.60 -1.43
N ASN A 370 12.04 26.18 -1.31
CA ASN A 370 12.64 25.91 -0.02
C ASN A 370 12.87 27.19 0.80
N ASP A 371 13.07 28.33 0.13
CA ASP A 371 13.23 29.60 0.80
C ASP A 371 11.89 30.20 1.27
N ARG A 372 10.76 29.60 0.88
CA ARG A 372 9.40 30.08 1.18
C ARG A 372 8.56 29.12 1.99
N ALA A 373 8.88 27.83 1.98
CA ALA A 373 8.25 26.86 2.86
C ALA A 373 8.99 26.86 4.21
N PHE A 374 8.71 27.82 5.04
CA PHE A 374 9.28 27.89 6.37
C PHE A 374 8.56 26.90 7.28
N PRO A 375 9.18 25.75 7.64
CA PRO A 375 8.75 25.08 8.83
C PRO A 375 8.99 26.07 9.98
N LEU A 376 7.93 26.41 10.66
CA LEU A 376 7.99 27.20 11.89
C LEU A 376 8.37 26.25 13.03
N ASP A 377 9.23 26.69 13.93
CA ASP A 377 9.39 26.03 15.21
C ASP A 377 8.12 26.18 16.07
N ILE A 378 8.08 25.53 17.22
CA ILE A 378 6.94 25.59 18.16
C ILE A 378 6.66 27.03 18.61
N GLU A 379 7.66 27.92 18.56
CA GLU A 379 7.54 29.34 18.92
C GLU A 379 7.14 30.22 17.73
N GLY A 380 6.95 29.65 16.54
CA GLY A 380 6.56 30.36 15.32
C GLY A 380 7.71 31.10 14.63
N LYS A 381 8.97 30.79 14.98
CA LYS A 381 10.15 31.32 14.31
C LYS A 381 10.51 30.49 13.10
N PRO A 382 10.99 31.10 12.01
CA PRO A 382 11.48 30.34 10.85
C PRO A 382 12.64 29.41 11.25
N VAL A 383 12.50 28.12 10.96
CA VAL A 383 13.59 27.15 11.16
C VAL A 383 14.60 27.32 10.04
N ASN A 384 15.85 27.56 10.39
CA ASN A 384 16.94 27.57 9.41
C ASN A 384 17.17 26.16 8.88
N THR A 385 16.67 25.89 7.68
CA THR A 385 16.80 24.58 7.01
C THR A 385 18.14 24.38 6.28
N ASN A 386 19.02 25.38 6.26
CA ASN A 386 20.36 25.20 5.79
C ASN A 386 21.16 24.45 6.85
N PRO A 387 21.64 23.21 6.58
CA PRO A 387 22.53 22.54 7.50
C PRO A 387 23.77 23.38 7.66
N GLN A 388 23.98 23.95 8.83
CA GLN A 388 25.29 24.49 9.16
C GLN A 388 26.28 23.31 9.14
N PRO A 389 27.46 23.46 8.55
CA PRO A 389 28.51 22.46 8.70
C PRO A 389 28.76 22.23 10.20
N PRO A 390 29.00 20.98 10.63
CA PRO A 390 29.22 20.68 12.03
C PRO A 390 30.34 21.59 12.57
N GLU A 391 30.07 22.21 13.73
CA GLU A 391 31.07 23.02 14.42
C GLU A 391 32.31 22.16 14.67
N GLY A 392 33.37 22.39 13.91
CA GLY A 392 34.65 21.65 14.04
C GLY A 392 35.45 21.53 12.78
N GLU A 393 34.89 21.67 11.58
CA GLU A 393 35.70 21.80 10.37
C GLU A 393 36.11 23.25 10.15
N LYS A 394 37.28 23.59 10.68
CA LYS A 394 38.01 24.76 10.23
C LYS A 394 38.32 24.56 8.76
N THR A 395 37.60 25.25 7.89
CA THR A 395 38.00 25.42 6.49
C THR A 395 39.38 26.12 6.52
N GLU A 396 40.46 25.38 6.33
CA GLU A 396 41.74 25.94 5.93
C GLU A 396 41.48 26.74 4.65
N LYS A 397 41.67 28.05 4.77
CA LYS A 397 41.75 28.90 3.58
C LYS A 397 42.89 28.37 2.72
N PRO A 398 42.73 28.20 1.41
CA PRO A 398 43.85 27.88 0.56
C PRO A 398 44.87 29.00 0.69
N GLU A 399 46.08 28.64 1.14
CA GLU A 399 47.24 29.51 1.11
C GLU A 399 47.46 29.92 -0.34
N ASN A 400 47.42 31.23 -0.56
CA ASN A 400 47.74 31.86 -1.80
C ASN A 400 49.28 31.84 -1.92
N THR A 401 49.86 30.76 -2.42
CA THR A 401 51.23 30.73 -2.90
C THR A 401 51.25 31.25 -4.32
N ASP A 402 51.43 32.54 -4.48
CA ASP A 402 52.11 33.14 -5.64
C ASP A 402 52.30 34.63 -5.38
N ALA A 403 53.33 34.91 -4.54
CA ALA A 403 54.02 36.19 -4.54
C ALA A 403 55.34 35.99 -5.26
N VAL A 404 55.31 36.13 -6.56
CA VAL A 404 56.56 36.37 -7.32
C VAL A 404 56.79 37.85 -7.37
N ASP A 405 57.83 38.23 -6.65
CA ASP A 405 58.48 39.51 -6.65
C ASP A 405 59.05 39.79 -8.05
N ASP A 406 58.60 40.83 -8.74
CA ASP A 406 59.36 41.42 -9.85
C ASP A 406 59.28 42.95 -9.77
N LYS A 407 60.27 43.51 -9.10
CA LYS A 407 60.66 44.88 -9.26
C LYS A 407 61.38 45.03 -10.60
N LYS A 408 60.90 45.88 -11.48
CA LYS A 408 61.60 46.96 -12.13
C LYS A 408 60.89 47.55 -13.35
N GLY A 409 60.70 48.81 -13.27
CA GLY A 409 61.16 49.66 -14.38
C GLY A 409 60.11 50.25 -15.29
N GLY A 410 59.74 51.49 -15.01
CA GLY A 410 60.00 52.52 -15.98
C GLY A 410 58.87 52.96 -16.91
N LYS A 411 58.35 54.15 -16.59
CA LYS A 411 58.06 55.29 -17.48
C LYS A 411 56.95 55.27 -18.53
N ALA A 412 56.07 56.20 -18.26
CA ALA A 412 55.57 57.25 -19.24
C ALA A 412 54.44 56.85 -20.21
N ALA A 413 53.36 57.56 -19.99
CA ALA A 413 52.33 57.94 -20.96
C ALA A 413 52.94 58.65 -22.21
N PRO A 414 52.19 58.99 -23.31
CA PRO A 414 50.79 59.45 -23.34
C PRO A 414 49.95 59.12 -24.62
N LYS A 415 48.70 59.46 -24.53
CA LYS A 415 47.81 59.96 -25.56
C LYS A 415 47.79 59.36 -26.97
N LYS A 416 46.68 58.79 -27.36
CA LYS A 416 45.63 59.38 -28.23
C LYS A 416 44.37 58.54 -28.18
#